data_9cba1a536663d3449ea8956405d9c9d0
#
_entry.id   9cba1a536663d3449ea8956405d9c9d0
#
_cell.length_a   1.000
_cell.length_b   1.000
_cell.length_c   1.000
_cell.angle_alpha   90.00
_cell.angle_beta   90.00
_cell.angle_gamma   90.00
#
_symmetry.space_group_name_H-M   'P 1'
#
loop_
_entity.id
_entity.type
_entity.pdbx_description
1 polymer ?
#
loop_
_entity_poly.entity_id
_entity_poly.type
_entity_poly.pdbx_seq_one_letter_code
_entity_poly.pdbx_strand_id
1 'polypeptide(L)'
;MHEKIERIVTQVAQSQGATATIEIDSGVPVTYNHAELTSQLRPTLEAVYGSDNVSLPPLITGAEDFSFFQEQVPGFFFFIGGRPNDVPAKMAIPNHSPFFYVDESALPLGVHAMSRLAVDYLRAGANHAPSAGLD
;
A
#
# COMPACT_ATOMS: atom_id res chain seq x y z
N MET A 1 -0.56 9.18 -21.04
CA MET A 1 0.08 10.32 -20.31
C MET A 1 1.44 10.63 -20.89
N HIS A 2 2.29 9.65 -21.17
CA HIS A 2 3.65 9.79 -21.69
C HIS A 2 3.70 10.62 -22.97
N GLU A 3 2.93 10.31 -24.00
CA GLU A 3 2.84 11.10 -25.25
C GLU A 3 2.56 12.59 -25.04
N LYS A 4 1.73 12.92 -24.02
CA LYS A 4 1.45 14.32 -23.69
C LYS A 4 2.67 15.00 -23.06
N ILE A 5 3.41 14.30 -22.21
CA ILE A 5 4.65 14.79 -21.60
C ILE A 5 5.69 15.03 -22.68
N GLU A 6 5.94 14.06 -23.55
CA GLU A 6 6.88 14.17 -24.67
C GLU A 6 6.56 15.36 -25.56
N ARG A 7 5.29 15.50 -25.94
CA ARG A 7 4.85 16.63 -26.75
C ARG A 7 5.08 17.97 -26.06
N ILE A 8 4.71 18.10 -24.80
CA ILE A 8 4.87 19.37 -24.06
C ILE A 8 6.33 19.73 -23.91
N VAL A 9 7.18 18.79 -23.49
CA VAL A 9 8.63 19.02 -23.30
C VAL A 9 9.27 19.42 -24.61
N THR A 10 8.96 18.71 -25.70
CA THR A 10 9.49 19.03 -27.05
C THR A 10 9.07 20.44 -27.49
N GLN A 11 7.80 20.80 -27.35
CA GLN A 11 7.30 22.10 -27.76
C GLN A 11 7.90 23.26 -26.92
N VAL A 12 8.04 23.05 -25.62
CA VAL A 12 8.66 24.05 -24.74
C VAL A 12 10.15 24.27 -25.13
N ALA A 13 10.89 23.19 -25.35
CA ALA A 13 12.29 23.31 -25.82
C ALA A 13 12.38 24.06 -27.16
N GLN A 14 11.56 23.67 -28.12
CA GLN A 14 11.54 24.30 -29.46
C GLN A 14 11.17 25.79 -29.39
N SER A 15 10.26 26.18 -28.50
CA SER A 15 9.87 27.57 -28.32
C SER A 15 11.04 28.50 -27.88
N GLN A 16 12.09 27.90 -27.33
CA GLN A 16 13.31 28.58 -26.90
C GLN A 16 14.51 28.31 -27.83
N GLY A 17 14.26 27.73 -29.02
CA GLY A 17 15.32 27.38 -29.98
C GLY A 17 16.22 26.24 -29.53
N ALA A 18 15.76 25.41 -28.58
CA ALA A 18 16.49 24.27 -28.06
C ALA A 18 15.84 22.94 -28.52
N THR A 19 16.57 21.84 -28.31
CA THR A 19 16.05 20.47 -28.46
C THR A 19 16.08 19.77 -27.11
N ALA A 20 15.14 18.83 -26.88
CA ALA A 20 15.09 18.01 -25.69
C ALA A 20 15.14 16.52 -26.07
N THR A 21 15.91 15.76 -25.35
CA THR A 21 15.81 14.30 -25.30
C THR A 21 15.01 13.92 -24.06
N ILE A 22 14.04 13.05 -24.24
CA ILE A 22 13.12 12.66 -23.16
C ILE A 22 13.25 11.16 -22.96
N GLU A 23 13.50 10.77 -21.75
CA GLU A 23 13.47 9.39 -21.30
C GLU A 23 12.37 9.28 -20.23
N ILE A 24 11.43 8.36 -20.40
CA ILE A 24 10.35 8.13 -19.45
C ILE A 24 10.48 6.69 -18.96
N ASP A 25 10.88 6.54 -17.72
CA ASP A 25 10.83 5.27 -17.02
C ASP A 25 9.42 5.10 -16.43
N SER A 26 8.72 4.06 -16.84
CA SER A 26 7.38 3.74 -16.32
C SER A 26 7.41 3.28 -14.85
N GLY A 27 8.59 2.92 -14.36
CA GLY A 27 8.84 2.66 -12.94
C GLY A 27 8.03 1.51 -12.38
N VAL A 28 7.31 1.79 -11.30
CA VAL A 28 6.61 0.84 -10.47
C VAL A 28 5.13 0.78 -10.86
N PRO A 29 4.51 -0.41 -10.94
CA PRO A 29 3.07 -0.57 -11.17
C PRO A 29 2.22 0.11 -10.11
N VAL A 30 0.92 0.22 -10.36
CA VAL A 30 -0.03 0.74 -9.36
C VAL A 30 -0.23 -0.30 -8.27
N THR A 31 -0.03 0.11 -7.01
CA THR A 31 -0.40 -0.70 -5.85
C THR A 31 -1.93 -0.71 -5.73
N TYR A 32 -2.52 -1.86 -6.00
CA TYR A 32 -3.97 -2.04 -6.03
C TYR A 32 -4.41 -3.17 -5.11
N ASN A 33 -5.12 -2.84 -4.04
CA ASN A 33 -5.66 -3.85 -3.14
C ASN A 33 -6.78 -4.64 -3.80
N HIS A 34 -6.63 -5.97 -3.84
CA HIS A 34 -7.64 -6.86 -4.40
C HIS A 34 -8.93 -6.78 -3.56
N ALA A 35 -10.06 -6.44 -4.21
CA ALA A 35 -11.29 -6.08 -3.53
C ALA A 35 -11.85 -7.19 -2.62
N GLU A 36 -11.88 -8.43 -3.12
CA GLU A 36 -12.39 -9.57 -2.35
C GLU A 36 -11.47 -9.89 -1.17
N LEU A 37 -10.15 -9.92 -1.39
CA LEU A 37 -9.17 -10.15 -0.32
C LEU A 37 -9.24 -9.05 0.75
N THR A 38 -9.39 -7.79 0.34
CA THR A 38 -9.57 -6.66 1.25
C THR A 38 -10.83 -6.83 2.10
N SER A 39 -11.95 -7.20 1.49
CA SER A 39 -13.21 -7.44 2.19
C SER A 39 -13.11 -8.61 3.18
N GLN A 40 -12.38 -9.65 2.82
CA GLN A 40 -12.14 -10.82 3.66
C GLN A 40 -11.26 -10.50 4.86
N LEU A 41 -10.19 -9.70 4.68
CA LEU A 41 -9.16 -9.49 5.69
C LEU A 41 -9.39 -8.24 6.55
N ARG A 42 -10.19 -7.27 6.09
CA ARG A 42 -10.51 -6.08 6.87
C ARG A 42 -11.08 -6.36 8.26
N PRO A 43 -12.00 -7.33 8.47
CA PRO A 43 -12.49 -7.66 9.81
C PRO A 43 -11.40 -8.11 10.78
N THR A 44 -10.34 -8.75 10.28
CA THR A 44 -9.16 -9.12 11.09
C THR A 44 -8.44 -7.88 11.61
N LEU A 45 -8.23 -6.86 10.76
CA LEU A 45 -7.64 -5.59 11.20
C LEU A 45 -8.54 -4.87 12.20
N GLU A 46 -9.85 -4.85 11.96
CA GLU A 46 -10.83 -4.26 12.88
C GLU A 46 -10.85 -4.96 14.25
N ALA A 47 -10.64 -6.27 14.28
CA ALA A 47 -10.52 -7.03 15.53
C ALA A 47 -9.21 -6.73 16.29
N VAL A 48 -8.12 -6.40 15.58
CA VAL A 48 -6.81 -6.08 16.20
C VAL A 48 -6.77 -4.63 16.69
N TYR A 49 -7.25 -3.70 15.88
CA TYR A 49 -7.09 -2.26 16.13
C TYR A 49 -8.35 -1.57 16.66
N GLY A 50 -9.51 -2.22 16.57
CA GLY A 50 -10.83 -1.60 16.74
C GLY A 50 -11.32 -0.97 15.43
N SER A 51 -12.61 -1.09 15.16
CA SER A 51 -13.24 -0.60 13.91
C SER A 51 -13.02 0.88 13.65
N ASP A 52 -13.02 1.70 14.72
CA ASP A 52 -12.83 3.15 14.63
C ASP A 52 -11.41 3.56 14.22
N ASN A 53 -10.44 2.64 14.34
CA ASN A 53 -9.04 2.84 14.00
C ASN A 53 -8.65 2.26 12.63
N VAL A 54 -9.61 1.66 11.92
CA VAL A 54 -9.39 1.12 10.57
C VAL A 54 -10.17 1.96 9.55
N SER A 55 -9.45 2.72 8.76
CA SER A 55 -10.05 3.63 7.77
C SER A 55 -9.41 3.47 6.40
N LEU A 56 -10.11 3.97 5.38
CA LEU A 56 -9.54 4.09 4.03
C LEU A 56 -8.83 5.45 3.93
N PRO A 57 -7.52 5.47 3.66
CA PRO A 57 -6.81 6.72 3.42
C PRO A 57 -7.22 7.32 2.07
N PRO A 58 -6.99 8.63 1.87
CA PRO A 58 -7.03 9.23 0.53
C PRO A 58 -6.08 8.49 -0.42
N LEU A 59 -6.38 8.55 -1.72
CA LEU A 59 -5.48 7.99 -2.74
C LEU A 59 -4.12 8.68 -2.66
N ILE A 60 -3.07 7.85 -2.60
CA ILE A 60 -1.68 8.30 -2.53
C ILE A 60 -1.02 8.03 -3.88
N THR A 61 -0.30 9.01 -4.42
CA THR A 61 0.39 8.90 -5.72
C THR A 61 1.87 8.51 -5.57
N GLY A 62 2.23 7.89 -4.44
CA GLY A 62 3.57 7.35 -4.22
C GLY A 62 3.80 6.04 -4.98
N ALA A 63 5.05 5.71 -5.22
CA ALA A 63 5.47 4.41 -5.74
C ALA A 63 5.65 3.42 -4.58
N GLU A 64 5.27 2.17 -4.82
CA GLU A 64 5.38 1.08 -3.84
C GLU A 64 5.69 -0.23 -4.57
N ASP A 65 6.81 -0.86 -4.26
CA ASP A 65 7.29 -2.06 -4.96
C ASP A 65 6.47 -3.33 -4.67
N PHE A 66 5.65 -3.32 -3.61
CA PHE A 66 4.68 -4.38 -3.36
C PHE A 66 3.72 -4.61 -4.54
N SER A 67 3.55 -3.60 -5.39
CA SER A 67 2.77 -3.68 -6.64
C SER A 67 3.23 -4.80 -7.57
N PHE A 68 4.53 -5.12 -7.62
CA PHE A 68 5.05 -6.24 -8.42
C PHE A 68 4.56 -7.60 -7.93
N PHE A 69 4.38 -7.76 -6.62
CA PHE A 69 3.75 -8.98 -6.08
C PHE A 69 2.27 -9.02 -6.44
N GLN A 70 1.60 -7.87 -6.43
CA GLN A 70 0.16 -7.78 -6.76
C GLN A 70 -0.14 -8.06 -8.22
N GLU A 71 0.81 -7.91 -9.13
CA GLU A 71 0.69 -8.36 -10.52
C GLU A 71 0.68 -9.89 -10.66
N GLN A 72 1.20 -10.62 -9.68
CA GLN A 72 1.31 -12.07 -9.73
C GLN A 72 0.23 -12.78 -8.91
N VAL A 73 -0.17 -12.18 -7.78
CA VAL A 73 -1.15 -12.75 -6.85
C VAL A 73 -2.02 -11.65 -6.25
N PRO A 74 -3.26 -11.96 -5.83
CA PRO A 74 -4.07 -11.00 -5.09
C PRO A 74 -3.34 -10.50 -3.85
N GLY A 75 -3.18 -9.18 -3.73
CA GLY A 75 -2.45 -8.55 -2.63
C GLY A 75 -3.33 -7.61 -1.81
N PHE A 76 -2.95 -7.45 -0.55
CA PHE A 76 -3.56 -6.53 0.39
C PHE A 76 -2.47 -5.74 1.11
N PHE A 77 -2.37 -4.46 0.78
CA PHE A 77 -1.41 -3.51 1.36
C PHE A 77 -2.12 -2.56 2.32
N PHE A 78 -1.57 -2.33 3.50
CA PHE A 78 -2.11 -1.40 4.48
C PHE A 78 -1.00 -0.69 5.24
N PHE A 79 -1.32 0.49 5.76
CA PHE A 79 -0.42 1.27 6.59
C PHE A 79 -0.74 1.05 8.07
N ILE A 80 0.30 1.09 8.88
CA ILE A 80 0.18 1.10 10.35
C ILE A 80 0.58 2.48 10.81
N GLY A 81 -0.28 3.15 11.59
CA GLY A 81 0.03 4.42 12.20
C GLY A 81 1.11 4.25 13.28
N GLY A 82 2.25 4.93 13.10
CA GLY A 82 3.36 4.91 14.06
C GLY A 82 3.64 6.27 14.69
N ARG A 83 2.75 7.26 14.52
CA ARG A 83 2.90 8.58 15.12
C ARG A 83 2.55 8.51 16.62
N PRO A 84 3.40 9.05 17.53
CA PRO A 84 3.06 9.18 18.94
C PRO A 84 1.76 9.95 19.17
N ASN A 85 0.97 9.54 20.15
CA ASN A 85 -0.35 10.12 20.40
C ASN A 85 -0.31 11.58 20.88
N ASP A 86 0.78 12.00 21.51
CA ASP A 86 1.01 13.37 21.97
C ASP A 86 1.48 14.32 20.86
N VAL A 87 1.85 13.79 19.70
CA VAL A 87 2.25 14.58 18.52
C VAL A 87 1.04 14.86 17.65
N PRO A 88 0.64 16.13 17.42
CA PRO A 88 -0.44 16.46 16.50
C PRO A 88 -0.18 15.94 15.08
N ALA A 89 -1.22 15.47 14.37
CA ALA A 89 -1.07 14.88 13.04
C ALA A 89 -0.34 15.80 12.03
N LYS A 90 -0.59 17.13 12.10
CA LYS A 90 0.08 18.14 11.25
C LYS A 90 1.56 18.32 11.53
N MET A 91 2.05 17.81 12.66
CA MET A 91 3.46 17.85 13.08
C MET A 91 4.14 16.49 12.91
N ALA A 92 3.43 15.48 12.41
CA ALA A 92 4.00 14.17 12.14
C ALA A 92 5.14 14.29 11.11
N ILE A 93 6.29 13.73 11.46
CA ILE A 93 7.43 13.70 10.55
C ILE A 93 7.24 12.50 9.60
N PRO A 94 7.28 12.73 8.27
CA PRO A 94 7.05 11.66 7.30
C PRO A 94 8.20 10.65 7.27
N ASN A 95 7.91 9.43 6.84
CA ASN A 95 8.85 8.30 6.78
C ASN A 95 10.07 8.51 5.87
N HIS A 96 10.10 9.51 5.01
CA HIS A 96 11.27 9.85 4.18
C HIS A 96 12.13 11.00 4.76
N SER A 97 11.87 11.40 6.00
CA SER A 97 12.65 12.42 6.68
C SER A 97 13.80 11.79 7.48
N PRO A 98 14.99 12.44 7.56
CA PRO A 98 16.06 12.00 8.45
C PRO A 98 15.70 12.14 9.95
N PHE A 99 14.63 12.85 10.26
CA PHE A 99 14.09 13.00 11.62
C PHE A 99 12.90 12.08 11.90
N PHE A 100 12.59 11.18 10.96
CA PHE A 100 11.51 10.22 11.16
C PHE A 100 11.79 9.34 12.38
N TYR A 101 10.76 9.14 13.16
CA TYR A 101 10.74 8.15 14.22
C TYR A 101 9.32 7.57 14.36
N VAL A 102 9.23 6.37 14.89
CA VAL A 102 7.99 5.65 15.12
C VAL A 102 7.79 5.42 16.61
N ASP A 103 6.55 5.51 17.07
CA ASP A 103 6.19 5.04 18.40
C ASP A 103 6.33 3.52 18.44
N GLU A 104 7.28 3.03 19.24
CA GLU A 104 7.58 1.60 19.34
C GLU A 104 6.39 0.78 19.85
N SER A 105 5.41 1.40 20.51
CA SER A 105 4.17 0.73 20.92
C SER A 105 3.33 0.24 19.74
N ALA A 106 3.54 0.79 18.53
CA ALA A 106 2.91 0.33 17.30
C ALA A 106 3.50 -0.98 16.77
N LEU A 107 4.75 -1.31 17.11
CA LEU A 107 5.43 -2.49 16.57
C LEU A 107 4.77 -3.82 16.96
N PRO A 108 4.44 -4.07 18.25
CA PRO A 108 3.72 -5.28 18.65
C PRO A 108 2.34 -5.41 17.97
N LEU A 109 1.65 -4.28 17.74
CA LEU A 109 0.37 -4.27 17.03
C LEU A 109 0.55 -4.68 15.56
N GLY A 110 1.63 -4.23 14.91
CA GLY A 110 1.99 -4.64 13.56
C GLY A 110 2.25 -6.15 13.45
N VAL A 111 3.04 -6.69 14.36
CA VAL A 111 3.31 -8.14 14.44
C VAL A 111 2.03 -8.93 14.66
N HIS A 112 1.17 -8.47 15.57
CA HIS A 112 -0.11 -9.10 15.84
C HIS A 112 -1.02 -9.09 14.60
N ALA A 113 -1.15 -7.95 13.94
CA ALA A 113 -1.98 -7.82 12.74
C ALA A 113 -1.50 -8.76 11.62
N MET A 114 -0.21 -8.75 11.28
CA MET A 114 0.34 -9.60 10.23
C MET A 114 0.18 -11.09 10.54
N SER A 115 0.46 -11.49 11.78
CA SER A 115 0.30 -12.89 12.20
C SER A 115 -1.16 -13.32 12.14
N ARG A 116 -2.07 -12.45 12.57
CA ARG A 116 -3.50 -12.72 12.60
C ARG A 116 -4.08 -12.80 11.18
N LEU A 117 -3.67 -11.90 10.28
CA LEU A 117 -4.07 -11.92 8.88
C LEU A 117 -3.68 -13.24 8.22
N ALA A 118 -2.44 -13.70 8.42
CA ALA A 118 -1.98 -14.98 7.87
C ALA A 118 -2.82 -16.16 8.38
N VAL A 119 -3.08 -16.21 9.69
CA VAL A 119 -3.87 -17.31 10.31
C VAL A 119 -5.32 -17.28 9.82
N ASP A 120 -5.96 -16.11 9.80
CA ASP A 120 -7.37 -16.00 9.40
C ASP A 120 -7.55 -16.30 7.91
N TYR A 121 -6.60 -15.87 7.06
CA TYR A 121 -6.60 -16.22 5.63
C TYR A 121 -6.48 -17.72 5.41
N LEU A 122 -5.53 -18.39 6.06
CA LEU A 122 -5.33 -19.83 5.95
C LEU A 122 -6.53 -20.63 6.46
N ARG A 123 -7.15 -20.20 7.54
CA ARG A 123 -8.37 -20.84 8.08
C ARG A 123 -9.56 -20.70 7.12
N ALA A 124 -9.73 -19.54 6.51
CA ALA A 124 -10.77 -19.33 5.51
C ALA A 124 -10.58 -20.23 4.29
N GLY A 125 -9.35 -20.36 3.79
CA GLY A 125 -9.00 -21.27 2.70
C GLY A 125 -9.23 -22.75 3.05
N ALA A 126 -8.91 -23.16 4.27
CA ALA A 126 -9.15 -24.53 4.74
C ALA A 126 -10.64 -24.90 4.80
N ASN A 127 -11.51 -23.92 5.08
CA ASN A 127 -12.96 -24.13 5.11
C ASN A 127 -13.59 -24.25 3.71
N HIS A 128 -12.86 -23.87 2.65
CA HIS A 128 -13.28 -23.97 1.24
C HIS A 128 -12.61 -25.14 0.50
N ALA A 129 -11.68 -25.85 1.14
CA ALA A 129 -11.11 -27.05 0.55
C ALA A 129 -12.20 -28.14 0.44
N PRO A 130 -12.42 -28.75 -0.76
CA PRO A 130 -13.35 -29.87 -0.87
C PRO A 130 -12.87 -30.96 0.07
N SER A 131 -13.80 -31.52 0.86
CA SER A 131 -13.52 -32.71 1.67
C SER A 131 -12.87 -33.74 0.77
N ALA A 132 -11.60 -34.07 1.02
CA ALA A 132 -10.96 -35.20 0.34
C ALA A 132 -11.80 -36.45 0.67
N GLY A 133 -12.62 -36.88 -0.29
CA GLY A 133 -13.31 -38.15 -0.20
C GLY A 133 -12.25 -39.24 -0.04
N LEU A 134 -12.23 -39.83 1.12
CA LEU A 134 -11.56 -41.10 1.33
C LEU A 134 -12.50 -42.15 0.76
N ASP A 135 -12.33 -42.48 -0.54
CA ASP A 135 -12.82 -43.70 -1.15
C ASP A 135 -11.78 -44.81 -1.00
#